data_c481383fe1c6bccc9ea8d747f501f5c1
#
_entry.id   c481383fe1c6bccc9ea8d747f501f5c1
#
_cell.length_a   1.000
_cell.length_b   1.000
_cell.length_c   1.000
_cell.angle_alpha   90.00
_cell.angle_beta   90.00
_cell.angle_gamma   90.00
#
_symmetry.space_group_name_H-M   'P 1'
#
loop_
_entity.id
_entity.type
_entity.pdbx_description
1 polymer ?
#
loop_
_entity_poly.entity_id
_entity_poly.type
_entity_poly.pdbx_seq_one_letter_code
_entity_poly.pdbx_strand_id
1 'polypeptide(L)'
;MGKTDASVIKLPEGYSLKKIDERTYELVKIDDFKKGDFLFAKSRTGDLIDYVFINTGGLKANFLYKDKNVLICNLEFNFSNNYDISKATLEQIAAMRRLLSENNFTIVDGEVIPITDPVVGFVIVNDVIYPASKIYRSRECAMYDLKRKGNKK
;
A
#
# COMPACT_ATOMS: atom_id res chain seq x y z
N MET A 1 -17.39 23.57 -34.35
CA MET A 1 -17.33 23.01 -33.84
C MET A 1 -17.80 22.93 -33.13
N GLY A 2 -17.99 22.78 -33.04
CA GLY A 2 -18.32 22.54 -32.53
C GLY A 2 -18.64 22.28 -31.69
N LYS A 3 -19.07 22.35 -31.20
CA LYS A 3 -19.36 22.10 -30.31
C LYS A 3 -19.42 21.14 -29.84
N THR A 4 -19.20 20.85 -30.01
CA THR A 4 -19.39 20.03 -29.74
C THR A 4 -19.33 19.41 -28.89
N ASP A 5 -19.47 19.21 -28.83
CA ASP A 5 -19.45 18.54 -28.09
C ASP A 5 -18.55 18.56 -27.10
N ALA A 6 -18.18 19.45 -26.58
CA ALA A 6 -17.36 19.68 -25.43
C ALA A 6 -17.83 19.00 -24.18
N SER A 7 -19.05 18.54 -24.20
CA SER A 7 -19.59 17.81 -23.07
C SER A 7 -19.29 16.32 -23.08
N VAL A 8 -18.71 15.84 -24.17
CA VAL A 8 -18.37 14.41 -24.29
C VAL A 8 -16.86 14.27 -24.50
N ILE A 9 -16.20 13.79 -23.47
CA ILE A 9 -14.76 13.55 -23.54
C ILE A 9 -14.51 12.05 -23.41
N LYS A 10 -13.87 11.49 -24.42
CA LYS A 10 -13.44 10.10 -24.37
C LYS A 10 -12.03 10.06 -23.86
N LEU A 11 -11.83 9.43 -22.72
CA LEU A 11 -10.49 9.24 -22.18
C LEU A 11 -9.85 7.99 -22.78
N PRO A 12 -8.57 8.03 -23.11
CA PRO A 12 -7.85 6.81 -23.46
C PRO A 12 -7.91 5.83 -22.30
N GLU A 13 -7.88 4.55 -22.61
CA GLU A 13 -7.85 3.53 -21.60
C GLU A 13 -6.61 3.70 -20.72
N GLY A 14 -6.76 3.59 -19.41
CA GLY A 14 -5.67 3.75 -18.45
C GLY A 14 -5.39 5.19 -18.05
N TYR A 15 -6.25 6.13 -18.42
CA TYR A 15 -6.10 7.54 -18.07
C TYR A 15 -7.30 8.06 -17.30
N SER A 16 -7.08 9.09 -16.50
CA SER A 16 -8.14 9.82 -15.83
C SER A 16 -7.88 11.31 -15.96
N LEU A 17 -8.89 12.11 -15.66
CA LEU A 17 -8.75 13.57 -15.65
C LEU A 17 -8.49 14.04 -14.22
N LYS A 18 -7.49 14.90 -14.08
CA LYS A 18 -7.22 15.60 -12.84
C LYS A 18 -7.56 17.06 -13.05
N LYS A 19 -8.46 17.59 -12.23
CA LYS A 19 -8.84 19.01 -12.33
C LYS A 19 -7.73 19.86 -11.72
N ILE A 20 -7.23 20.82 -12.51
CA ILE A 20 -6.19 21.75 -12.06
C ILE A 20 -6.83 23.06 -11.62
N ASP A 21 -7.77 23.58 -12.43
CA ASP A 21 -8.57 24.74 -12.08
C ASP A 21 -9.92 24.57 -12.76
N GLU A 22 -10.78 25.60 -12.70
CA GLU A 22 -12.14 25.50 -13.19
C GLU A 22 -12.26 25.19 -14.68
N ARG A 23 -11.22 25.46 -15.45
CA ARG A 23 -11.24 25.27 -16.90
C ARG A 23 -10.14 24.35 -17.40
N THR A 24 -9.25 23.89 -16.52
CA THR A 24 -8.08 23.14 -16.93
C THR A 24 -8.07 21.77 -16.28
N TYR A 25 -7.88 20.75 -17.12
CA TYR A 25 -7.76 19.38 -16.66
C TYR A 25 -6.45 18.81 -17.21
N GLU A 26 -5.87 17.92 -16.44
CA GLU A 26 -4.66 17.21 -16.86
C GLU A 26 -4.99 15.73 -17.05
N LEU A 27 -4.48 15.16 -18.12
CA LEU A 27 -4.62 13.73 -18.38
C LEU A 27 -3.58 13.00 -17.55
N VAL A 28 -4.04 12.14 -16.65
CA VAL A 28 -3.17 11.39 -15.74
C VAL A 28 -3.26 9.91 -16.08
N LYS A 29 -2.12 9.29 -16.26
CA LYS A 29 -2.06 7.87 -16.58
C LYS A 29 -2.28 7.04 -15.31
N ILE A 30 -3.35 6.27 -15.29
CA ILE A 30 -3.73 5.45 -14.14
C ILE A 30 -2.79 4.24 -13.99
N ASP A 31 -2.33 3.70 -15.12
CA ASP A 31 -1.52 2.49 -15.15
C ASP A 31 -0.11 2.65 -14.60
N ASP A 32 0.26 3.88 -14.21
CA ASP A 32 1.57 4.12 -13.61
C ASP A 32 1.68 3.57 -12.20
N PHE A 33 0.56 3.19 -11.60
CA PHE A 33 0.54 2.69 -10.23
C PHE A 33 0.47 1.18 -10.24
N LYS A 34 1.56 0.55 -9.83
CA LYS A 34 1.70 -0.90 -9.82
C LYS A 34 1.76 -1.43 -8.40
N LYS A 35 1.50 -2.72 -8.28
CA LYS A 35 1.70 -3.39 -6.99
C LYS A 35 3.14 -3.19 -6.52
N GLY A 36 3.29 -2.80 -5.27
CA GLY A 36 4.60 -2.54 -4.67
C GLY A 36 5.06 -1.09 -4.75
N ASP A 37 4.34 -0.23 -5.48
CA ASP A 37 4.69 1.18 -5.57
C ASP A 37 4.42 1.89 -4.24
N PHE A 38 5.32 2.81 -3.91
CA PHE A 38 5.08 3.73 -2.79
C PHE A 38 4.30 4.91 -3.31
N LEU A 39 3.13 5.14 -2.74
CA LEU A 39 2.19 6.16 -3.23
C LEU A 39 1.79 7.11 -2.10
N PHE A 40 1.35 8.30 -2.50
CA PHE A 40 0.83 9.31 -1.60
C PHE A 40 -0.63 9.58 -1.94
N ALA A 41 -1.49 9.48 -0.94
CA ALA A 41 -2.91 9.77 -1.06
C ALA A 41 -3.18 11.08 -0.36
N LYS A 42 -3.50 12.11 -1.14
CA LYS A 42 -3.82 13.42 -0.61
C LYS A 42 -5.33 13.64 -0.66
N SER A 43 -5.90 14.06 0.46
CA SER A 43 -7.32 14.39 0.52
C SER A 43 -7.65 15.54 -0.43
N ARG A 44 -8.66 15.35 -1.27
CA ARG A 44 -9.10 16.38 -2.21
C ARG A 44 -9.76 17.56 -1.52
N THR A 45 -10.45 17.28 -0.42
CA THR A 45 -11.24 18.30 0.29
C THR A 45 -10.49 18.91 1.46
N GLY A 46 -9.42 18.27 1.91
CA GLY A 46 -8.72 18.67 3.12
C GLY A 46 -9.40 18.18 4.41
N ASP A 47 -10.54 17.52 4.29
CA ASP A 47 -11.29 17.01 5.45
C ASP A 47 -10.81 15.65 5.90
N LEU A 48 -10.10 14.93 5.05
CA LEU A 48 -9.59 13.61 5.34
C LEU A 48 -8.08 13.67 5.59
N ILE A 49 -7.56 12.61 6.15
CA ILE A 49 -6.15 12.51 6.46
C ILE A 49 -5.38 12.06 5.22
N ASP A 50 -4.23 12.66 4.97
CA ASP A 50 -3.31 12.24 3.91
C ASP A 50 -2.51 11.03 4.38
N TYR A 51 -2.25 10.11 3.47
CA TYR A 51 -1.50 8.89 3.77
C TYR A 51 -0.40 8.64 2.77
N VAL A 52 0.69 8.03 3.23
CA VAL A 52 1.68 7.38 2.37
C VAL A 52 1.46 5.88 2.51
N PHE A 53 1.45 5.16 1.42
CA PHE A 53 1.10 3.74 1.46
C PHE A 53 1.87 2.95 0.41
N ILE A 54 1.87 1.63 0.58
CA ILE A 54 2.39 0.70 -0.41
C ILE A 54 1.19 0.08 -1.13
N ASN A 55 1.17 0.23 -2.45
CA ASN A 55 0.06 -0.27 -3.25
C ASN A 55 0.08 -1.80 -3.32
N THR A 56 -1.00 -2.43 -2.90
CA THR A 56 -1.15 -3.89 -3.00
C THR A 56 -1.84 -4.29 -4.29
N GLY A 57 -2.18 -3.30 -5.13
CA GLY A 57 -2.92 -3.48 -6.36
C GLY A 57 -4.28 -2.81 -6.25
N GLY A 58 -4.70 -2.11 -7.30
CA GLY A 58 -6.00 -1.44 -7.32
C GLY A 58 -6.14 -0.33 -6.30
N LEU A 59 -5.05 0.37 -5.97
CA LEU A 59 -5.04 1.46 -5.00
C LEU A 59 -5.56 1.04 -3.62
N LYS A 60 -5.08 -0.10 -3.18
CA LYS A 60 -5.34 -0.63 -1.85
C LYS A 60 -4.04 -0.68 -1.05
N ALA A 61 -4.15 -0.69 0.26
CA ALA A 61 -2.98 -0.74 1.13
C ALA A 61 -3.23 -1.61 2.36
N ASN A 62 -2.18 -2.31 2.77
CA ASN A 62 -2.12 -2.98 4.08
C ASN A 62 -1.11 -2.29 4.99
N PHE A 63 -0.26 -1.45 4.42
CA PHE A 63 0.75 -0.70 5.15
C PHE A 63 0.71 0.75 4.72
N LEU A 64 0.45 1.62 5.66
CA LEU A 64 0.36 3.05 5.40
C LEU A 64 0.76 3.84 6.65
N TYR A 65 1.07 5.11 6.46
CA TYR A 65 1.29 6.00 7.60
C TYR A 65 0.71 7.39 7.30
N LYS A 66 0.24 8.04 8.34
CA LYS A 66 -0.13 9.44 8.32
C LYS A 66 0.88 10.27 9.10
N ASP A 67 1.50 9.65 10.09
CA ASP A 67 2.54 10.22 10.94
C ASP A 67 3.80 9.41 10.72
N LYS A 68 4.90 10.07 10.43
CA LYS A 68 6.18 9.42 10.11
C LYS A 68 6.72 8.52 11.23
N ASN A 69 6.12 8.54 12.40
CA ASN A 69 6.55 7.73 13.53
C ASN A 69 5.67 6.51 13.78
N VAL A 70 4.57 6.36 13.04
CA VAL A 70 3.59 5.29 13.30
C VAL A 70 3.22 4.58 12.01
N LEU A 71 3.49 3.29 11.97
CA LEU A 71 3.06 2.44 10.87
C LEU A 71 1.68 1.88 11.18
N ILE A 72 0.77 1.99 10.23
CA ILE A 72 -0.54 1.36 10.30
C ILE A 72 -0.46 0.09 9.46
N CYS A 73 -0.75 -1.04 10.08
CA CYS A 73 -0.71 -2.34 9.40
C CYS A 73 -1.83 -3.24 9.88
N ASN A 74 -1.97 -4.38 9.24
CA ASN A 74 -3.01 -5.38 9.54
C ASN A 74 -4.43 -4.85 9.30
N LEU A 75 -4.56 -3.85 8.45
CA LEU A 75 -5.83 -3.25 8.08
C LEU A 75 -5.84 -3.00 6.59
N GLU A 76 -6.78 -3.59 5.89
CA GLU A 76 -6.93 -3.31 4.46
C GLU A 76 -7.62 -1.96 4.28
N PHE A 77 -7.00 -1.10 3.51
CA PHE A 77 -7.51 0.25 3.26
C PHE A 77 -7.68 0.46 1.76
N ASN A 78 -8.87 0.89 1.36
CA ASN A 78 -9.18 1.20 -0.03
C ASN A 78 -9.28 2.71 -0.19
N PHE A 79 -8.53 3.27 -1.13
CA PHE A 79 -8.58 4.70 -1.38
C PHE A 79 -9.68 5.00 -2.37
N SER A 80 -10.55 5.93 -1.98
CA SER A 80 -11.71 6.31 -2.77
C SER A 80 -11.39 7.51 -3.67
N ASN A 81 -12.41 7.95 -4.39
CA ASN A 81 -12.30 9.14 -5.24
C ASN A 81 -12.06 10.44 -4.46
N ASN A 82 -12.10 10.39 -3.13
CA ASN A 82 -11.81 11.54 -2.28
C ASN A 82 -10.32 11.83 -2.13
N TYR A 83 -9.48 11.02 -2.74
CA TYR A 83 -8.03 11.15 -2.67
C TYR A 83 -7.44 11.34 -4.05
N ASP A 84 -6.44 12.22 -4.12
CA ASP A 84 -5.56 12.33 -5.28
C ASP A 84 -4.34 11.46 -5.01
N ILE A 85 -4.07 10.53 -5.90
CA ILE A 85 -2.99 9.58 -5.74
C ILE A 85 -1.82 9.98 -6.63
N SER A 86 -0.63 9.99 -6.05
CA SER A 86 0.61 10.30 -6.78
C SER A 86 1.75 9.44 -6.25
N LYS A 87 2.87 9.45 -6.97
CA LYS A 87 4.06 8.75 -6.50
C LYS A 87 4.57 9.43 -5.23
N ALA A 88 4.97 8.63 -4.25
CA ALA A 88 5.56 9.16 -3.04
C ALA A 88 6.91 9.80 -3.34
N THR A 89 7.28 10.81 -2.56
CA THR A 89 8.59 11.44 -2.65
C THR A 89 9.67 10.51 -2.09
N LEU A 90 10.92 10.81 -2.39
CA LEU A 90 12.03 10.02 -1.83
C LEU A 90 12.04 10.06 -0.31
N GLU A 91 11.69 11.20 0.28
CA GLU A 91 11.60 11.33 1.73
C GLU A 91 10.48 10.46 2.30
N GLN A 92 9.33 10.44 1.64
CA GLN A 92 8.21 9.62 2.05
C GLN A 92 8.54 8.12 1.94
N ILE A 93 9.22 7.74 0.86
CA ILE A 93 9.66 6.35 0.67
C ILE A 93 10.63 5.94 1.77
N ALA A 94 11.60 6.81 2.08
CA ALA A 94 12.58 6.52 3.14
C ALA A 94 11.89 6.34 4.49
N ALA A 95 10.90 7.19 4.80
CA ALA A 95 10.15 7.08 6.04
C ALA A 95 9.37 5.77 6.11
N MET A 96 8.75 5.36 5.00
CA MET A 96 8.01 4.10 4.96
C MET A 96 8.94 2.90 5.15
N ARG A 97 10.10 2.91 4.49
CA ARG A 97 11.07 1.82 4.65
C ARG A 97 11.58 1.72 6.08
N ARG A 98 11.82 2.87 6.71
CA ARG A 98 12.24 2.89 8.12
C ARG A 98 11.15 2.33 9.03
N LEU A 99 9.91 2.74 8.83
CA LEU A 99 8.79 2.25 9.63
C LEU A 99 8.59 0.74 9.47
N LEU A 100 8.70 0.24 8.25
CA LEU A 100 8.61 -1.19 8.01
C LEU A 100 9.71 -1.94 8.78
N SER A 101 10.94 -1.48 8.65
CA SER A 101 12.09 -2.12 9.32
C SER A 101 11.92 -2.10 10.84
N GLU A 102 11.50 -0.97 11.41
CA GLU A 102 11.28 -0.85 12.85
C GLU A 102 10.16 -1.76 13.35
N ASN A 103 9.25 -2.15 12.47
CA ASN A 103 8.16 -3.04 12.80
C ASN A 103 8.41 -4.46 12.31
N ASN A 104 9.66 -4.78 11.93
CA ASN A 104 10.11 -6.12 11.54
C ASN A 104 9.52 -6.61 10.23
N PHE A 105 9.33 -5.70 9.28
CA PHE A 105 8.93 -6.03 7.91
C PHE A 105 9.99 -5.60 6.91
N THR A 106 10.04 -6.29 5.80
CA THR A 106 10.88 -5.94 4.66
C THR A 106 10.10 -6.13 3.37
N ILE A 107 10.67 -5.66 2.26
CA ILE A 107 10.03 -5.77 0.95
C ILE A 107 10.87 -6.68 0.07
N VAL A 108 10.23 -7.67 -0.53
CA VAL A 108 10.86 -8.57 -1.50
C VAL A 108 9.95 -8.66 -2.71
N ASP A 109 10.48 -8.29 -3.87
CA ASP A 109 9.74 -8.31 -5.15
C ASP A 109 8.41 -7.56 -5.07
N GLY A 110 8.44 -6.38 -4.44
CA GLY A 110 7.26 -5.52 -4.33
C GLY A 110 6.25 -5.98 -3.30
N GLU A 111 6.55 -7.00 -2.54
CA GLU A 111 5.65 -7.52 -1.52
C GLU A 111 6.26 -7.33 -0.14
N VAL A 112 5.46 -6.85 0.82
CA VAL A 112 5.90 -6.70 2.20
C VAL A 112 5.80 -8.06 2.88
N ILE A 113 6.89 -8.49 3.48
CA ILE A 113 6.95 -9.75 4.22
C ILE A 113 7.58 -9.52 5.59
N PRO A 114 7.22 -10.34 6.59
CA PRO A 114 7.87 -10.24 7.89
C PRO A 114 9.33 -10.64 7.81
N ILE A 115 10.17 -9.97 8.60
CA ILE A 115 11.54 -10.42 8.82
C ILE A 115 11.48 -11.58 9.80
N THR A 116 12.06 -12.70 9.43
CA THR A 116 12.08 -13.89 10.29
C THR A 116 13.51 -14.36 10.52
N ASP A 117 13.71 -14.99 11.66
CA ASP A 117 15.00 -15.61 11.97
C ASP A 117 14.92 -17.10 11.69
N PRO A 118 15.91 -17.66 11.02
CA PRO A 118 15.90 -19.10 10.77
C PRO A 118 16.00 -19.86 12.08
N VAL A 119 15.22 -20.91 12.22
CA VAL A 119 15.22 -21.78 13.38
C VAL A 119 15.40 -23.22 12.89
N VAL A 120 16.26 -23.94 13.55
CA VAL A 120 16.39 -25.37 13.32
C VAL A 120 15.95 -26.06 14.60
N GLY A 121 14.78 -26.69 14.57
CA GLY A 121 14.29 -27.34 15.78
C GLY A 121 12.81 -27.68 15.71
N PHE A 122 12.26 -27.93 16.88
CA PHE A 122 10.87 -28.35 17.02
C PHE A 122 10.20 -27.55 18.12
N VAL A 123 8.89 -27.35 17.97
CA VAL A 123 8.06 -26.74 19.01
C VAL A 123 7.04 -27.75 19.48
N ILE A 124 6.65 -27.63 20.75
CA ILE A 124 5.63 -28.49 21.36
C ILE A 124 4.37 -27.64 21.57
N VAL A 125 3.28 -28.07 20.99
CA VAL A 125 1.98 -27.42 21.15
C VAL A 125 0.96 -28.50 21.50
N ASN A 126 0.32 -28.37 22.66
CA ASN A 126 -0.68 -29.35 23.14
C ASN A 126 -0.13 -30.78 23.10
N ASP A 127 1.11 -30.95 23.58
CA ASP A 127 1.82 -32.25 23.64
C ASP A 127 2.12 -32.87 22.28
N VAL A 128 2.02 -32.07 21.20
CA VAL A 128 2.40 -32.52 19.85
C VAL A 128 3.64 -31.75 19.41
N ILE A 129 4.57 -32.47 18.81
CA ILE A 129 5.84 -31.90 18.34
C ILE A 129 5.69 -31.49 16.86
N TYR A 130 6.01 -30.23 16.57
CA TYR A 130 5.98 -29.68 15.22
C TYR A 130 7.36 -29.16 14.83
N PRO A 131 7.78 -29.35 13.58
CA PRO A 131 9.02 -28.73 13.12
C PRO A 131 8.85 -27.21 13.02
N ALA A 132 9.89 -26.47 13.39
CA ALA A 132 9.92 -25.03 13.27
C ALA A 132 11.07 -24.64 12.37
N SER A 133 10.78 -23.92 11.28
CA SER A 133 11.77 -23.50 10.31
C SER A 133 12.09 -22.01 10.38
N LYS A 134 11.30 -21.26 11.12
CA LYS A 134 11.51 -19.81 11.27
C LYS A 134 10.76 -19.28 12.49
N ILE A 135 11.25 -18.17 13.01
CA ILE A 135 10.60 -17.45 14.11
C ILE A 135 10.22 -16.07 13.61
N TYR A 136 9.00 -15.67 13.87
CA TYR A 136 8.55 -14.30 13.63
C TYR A 136 9.01 -13.41 14.78
N ARG A 137 9.41 -12.18 14.45
CA ARG A 137 9.91 -11.23 15.45
C ARG A 137 8.82 -10.55 16.26
N SER A 138 7.56 -10.66 15.82
CA SER A 138 6.43 -10.14 16.57
C SER A 138 5.19 -10.95 16.27
N ARG A 139 4.20 -10.84 17.18
CA ARG A 139 2.91 -11.49 16.98
C ARG A 139 2.20 -10.93 15.75
N GLU A 140 2.31 -9.63 15.54
CA GLU A 140 1.70 -8.93 14.40
C GLU A 140 2.26 -9.43 13.08
N CYS A 141 3.56 -9.67 13.02
CA CYS A 141 4.22 -10.24 11.84
C CYS A 141 3.68 -11.64 11.54
N ALA A 142 3.52 -12.46 12.58
CA ALA A 142 3.00 -13.81 12.42
C ALA A 142 1.55 -13.78 11.93
N MET A 143 0.73 -12.91 12.51
CA MET A 143 -0.67 -12.76 12.11
C MET A 143 -0.81 -12.28 10.67
N TYR A 144 0.03 -11.32 10.28
CA TYR A 144 0.03 -10.81 8.91
C TYR A 144 0.36 -11.92 7.92
N ASP A 145 1.42 -12.69 8.20
CA ASP A 145 1.86 -13.74 7.29
C ASP A 145 0.83 -14.87 7.21
N LEU A 146 0.18 -15.18 8.32
CA LEU A 146 -0.88 -16.19 8.34
C LEU A 146 -2.05 -15.78 7.43
N LYS A 147 -2.48 -14.53 7.53
CA LYS A 147 -3.55 -13.99 6.67
C LYS A 147 -3.12 -13.99 5.20
N ARG A 148 -1.90 -13.56 4.94
CA ARG A 148 -1.36 -13.49 3.59
C ARG A 148 -1.34 -14.86 2.93
N LYS A 149 -0.90 -15.88 3.65
CA LYS A 149 -0.86 -17.26 3.12
C LYS A 149 -2.24 -17.83 2.93
N GLY A 150 -3.17 -17.53 3.83
CA GLY A 150 -4.55 -17.99 3.72
C GLY A 150 -5.26 -17.41 2.50
N ASN A 151 -4.90 -16.22 2.06
CA ASN A 151 -5.52 -15.56 0.92
C ASN A 151 -4.94 -15.99 -0.43
N LYS A 152 -3.96 -16.87 -0.44
CA LYS A 152 -3.30 -17.30 -1.67
C LYS A 152 -3.86 -18.59 -2.26
N LYS A 153 -5.01 -18.98 -1.81
CA LYS A 153 -5.64 -20.18 -2.36
C LYS A 153 -6.29 -19.93 -3.71
#